data_f1ad8b33c5c782343542fc0475bbd2bd
#
_entry.id   f1ad8b33c5c782343542fc0475bbd2bd
#
_cell.length_a   1.000
_cell.length_b   1.000
_cell.length_c   1.000
_cell.angle_alpha   90.00
_cell.angle_beta   90.00
_cell.angle_gamma   90.00
#
_symmetry.space_group_name_H-M   'P 1'
#
loop_
_entity.id
_entity.type
_entity.pdbx_description
1 polymer ?
#
loop_
_entity_poly.entity_id
_entity_poly.type
_entity_poly.pdbx_seq_one_letter_code
_entity_poly.pdbx_strand_id
1 'polypeptide(L)'
;MLRRNFIKKILLFSLAFLSLKTKIMANSLFKPFNMEDGMFLNNYVLHKSSFKDFWKWRKESNKPKPMSFPVVKNNPSYLKSNNSEKTITWVGHSTFLIQIDGVNILTDPHFSKRASPLSFMGPSRTTPPGLNIDDLPFIDLVLISHNHYDHLDAQTIKLLLKKQNINQPTF
;
A
#
# COMPACT_ATOMS: atom_id res chain seq x y z
N MET A 1 -3.19 -48.79 -20.17
CA MET A 1 -3.22 -47.32 -20.40
C MET A 1 -4.44 -46.59 -19.76
N LEU A 2 -5.61 -47.18 -19.73
CA LEU A 2 -6.86 -46.56 -19.20
C LEU A 2 -6.85 -46.25 -17.68
N ARG A 3 -6.31 -47.11 -16.81
CA ARG A 3 -6.29 -46.91 -15.35
C ARG A 3 -5.50 -45.69 -14.90
N ARG A 4 -4.36 -45.41 -15.54
CA ARG A 4 -3.48 -44.29 -15.16
C ARG A 4 -4.10 -42.92 -15.51
N ASN A 5 -4.86 -42.87 -16.60
CA ASN A 5 -5.57 -41.64 -17.03
C ASN A 5 -6.83 -41.41 -16.18
N PHE A 6 -7.46 -42.45 -15.68
CA PHE A 6 -8.63 -42.36 -14.77
C PHE A 6 -8.22 -41.83 -13.40
N ILE A 7 -7.11 -42.33 -12.83
CA ILE A 7 -6.57 -41.84 -11.55
C ILE A 7 -6.12 -40.36 -11.66
N LYS A 8 -5.46 -39.96 -12.77
CA LYS A 8 -5.09 -38.56 -13.00
C LYS A 8 -6.31 -37.64 -13.10
N LYS A 9 -7.40 -38.09 -13.73
CA LYS A 9 -8.65 -37.29 -13.80
C LYS A 9 -9.32 -37.16 -12.43
N ILE A 10 -9.33 -38.19 -11.60
CA ILE A 10 -9.86 -38.13 -10.23
C ILE A 10 -9.02 -37.19 -9.36
N LEU A 11 -7.68 -37.25 -9.44
CA LEU A 11 -6.78 -36.34 -8.73
C LEU A 11 -6.98 -34.87 -9.15
N LEU A 12 -7.13 -34.60 -10.45
CA LEU A 12 -7.39 -33.25 -10.97
C LEU A 12 -8.78 -32.73 -10.51
N PHE A 13 -9.78 -33.62 -10.49
CA PHE A 13 -11.13 -33.24 -10.02
C PHE A 13 -11.16 -32.97 -8.53
N SER A 14 -10.45 -33.77 -7.71
CA SER A 14 -10.36 -33.55 -6.25
C SER A 14 -9.55 -32.30 -5.90
N LEU A 15 -8.48 -31.98 -6.65
CA LEU A 15 -7.72 -30.72 -6.49
C LEU A 15 -8.55 -29.50 -6.88
N ALA A 16 -9.33 -29.59 -7.98
CA ALA A 16 -10.24 -28.52 -8.40
C ALA A 16 -11.36 -28.29 -7.37
N PHE A 17 -11.91 -29.37 -6.81
CA PHE A 17 -12.96 -29.28 -5.77
C PHE A 17 -12.42 -28.75 -4.44
N LEU A 18 -11.18 -29.09 -4.07
CA LEU A 18 -10.51 -28.55 -2.89
C LEU A 18 -10.20 -27.06 -3.06
N SER A 19 -9.74 -26.63 -4.27
CA SER A 19 -9.47 -25.22 -4.57
C SER A 19 -10.77 -24.39 -4.61
N LEU A 20 -11.89 -24.98 -5.06
CA LEU A 20 -13.19 -24.30 -5.06
C LEU A 20 -13.74 -24.14 -3.63
N LYS A 21 -13.60 -25.17 -2.76
CA LYS A 21 -13.97 -25.08 -1.35
C LYS A 21 -13.12 -24.06 -0.59
N THR A 22 -11.81 -24.01 -0.84
CA THR A 22 -10.94 -23.03 -0.21
C THR A 22 -11.25 -21.59 -0.65
N LYS A 23 -11.57 -21.35 -1.93
CA LYS A 23 -12.05 -20.04 -2.40
C LYS A 23 -13.39 -19.63 -1.77
N ILE A 24 -14.34 -20.56 -1.67
CA ILE A 24 -15.65 -20.30 -1.06
C ILE A 24 -15.50 -20.04 0.45
N MET A 25 -14.66 -20.81 1.17
CA MET A 25 -14.38 -20.59 2.58
C MET A 25 -13.59 -19.28 2.80
N ALA A 26 -12.62 -18.96 1.97
CA ALA A 26 -11.89 -17.69 2.07
C ALA A 26 -12.83 -16.49 1.90
N ASN A 27 -13.72 -16.52 0.91
CA ASN A 27 -14.71 -15.45 0.73
C ASN A 27 -15.75 -15.35 1.86
N SER A 28 -16.06 -16.44 2.56
CA SER A 28 -16.98 -16.41 3.70
C SER A 28 -16.30 -16.03 5.01
N LEU A 29 -14.99 -16.34 5.17
CA LEU A 29 -14.22 -16.02 6.37
C LEU A 29 -13.74 -14.57 6.40
N PHE A 30 -13.65 -13.90 5.24
CA PHE A 30 -13.13 -12.54 5.14
C PHE A 30 -14.16 -11.48 4.72
N LYS A 31 -15.46 -11.78 4.79
CA LYS A 31 -16.45 -10.71 4.64
C LYS A 31 -16.37 -9.82 5.87
N PRO A 32 -15.93 -8.56 5.76
CA PRO A 32 -15.88 -7.67 6.92
C PRO A 32 -17.29 -7.53 7.50
N PHE A 33 -17.39 -7.56 8.82
CA PHE A 33 -18.66 -7.46 9.55
C PHE A 33 -19.44 -6.17 9.22
N ASN A 34 -18.72 -5.11 8.82
CA ASN A 34 -19.26 -3.79 8.52
C ASN A 34 -19.35 -3.50 7.01
N MET A 35 -19.57 -4.51 6.19
CA MET A 35 -19.69 -4.33 4.73
C MET A 35 -21.14 -4.54 4.27
N GLU A 36 -21.74 -3.54 3.65
CA GLU A 36 -23.06 -3.54 3.05
C GLU A 36 -22.99 -3.02 1.62
N ASP A 37 -23.63 -3.71 0.67
CA ASP A 37 -23.65 -3.36 -0.77
C ASP A 37 -22.27 -3.05 -1.38
N GLY A 38 -21.25 -3.81 -0.96
CA GLY A 38 -19.88 -3.62 -1.45
C GLY A 38 -19.13 -2.42 -0.85
N MET A 39 -19.74 -1.69 0.09
CA MET A 39 -19.13 -0.56 0.78
C MET A 39 -18.81 -0.91 2.24
N PHE A 40 -17.66 -0.44 2.71
CA PHE A 40 -17.31 -0.49 4.14
C PHE A 40 -18.06 0.60 4.88
N LEU A 41 -18.73 0.24 5.97
CA LEU A 41 -19.46 1.17 6.83
C LEU A 41 -18.72 1.39 8.15
N ASN A 42 -18.90 2.56 8.75
CA ASN A 42 -18.49 2.80 10.12
C ASN A 42 -19.39 2.05 11.09
N ASN A 43 -18.82 1.42 12.12
CA ASN A 43 -19.58 0.60 13.08
C ASN A 43 -20.59 1.40 13.91
N TYR A 44 -20.40 2.72 14.07
CA TYR A 44 -21.14 3.52 15.02
C TYR A 44 -21.81 4.77 14.44
N VAL A 45 -21.30 5.34 13.35
CA VAL A 45 -21.85 6.59 12.78
C VAL A 45 -21.74 6.57 11.25
N LEU A 46 -22.87 6.67 10.58
CA LEU A 46 -22.93 6.95 9.16
C LEU A 46 -22.72 8.46 8.93
N HIS A 47 -21.47 8.87 8.78
CA HIS A 47 -21.16 10.26 8.41
C HIS A 47 -21.19 10.38 6.89
N LYS A 48 -22.26 10.99 6.36
CA LYS A 48 -22.36 11.36 4.93
C LYS A 48 -21.78 12.77 4.78
N SER A 49 -20.52 12.85 4.36
CA SER A 49 -19.91 14.14 3.98
C SER A 49 -20.63 14.72 2.77
N SER A 50 -21.06 15.97 2.86
CA SER A 50 -21.65 16.70 1.75
C SER A 50 -20.65 17.66 1.11
N PHE A 51 -20.91 18.08 -0.14
CA PHE A 51 -20.12 19.13 -0.80
C PHE A 51 -20.13 20.46 -0.01
N LYS A 52 -21.21 20.73 0.72
CA LYS A 52 -21.33 21.87 1.64
C LYS A 52 -20.36 21.77 2.80
N ASP A 53 -20.18 20.57 3.38
CA ASP A 53 -19.21 20.33 4.47
C ASP A 53 -17.78 20.52 4.00
N PHE A 54 -17.47 20.09 2.78
CA PHE A 54 -16.16 20.35 2.15
C PHE A 54 -15.88 21.86 2.03
N TRP A 55 -16.83 22.66 1.54
CA TRP A 55 -16.64 24.11 1.42
C TRP A 55 -16.58 24.81 2.77
N LYS A 56 -17.36 24.37 3.76
CA LYS A 56 -17.28 24.85 5.13
C LYS A 56 -15.90 24.57 5.71
N TRP A 57 -15.43 23.33 5.65
CA TRP A 57 -14.09 22.97 6.10
C TRP A 57 -13.00 23.79 5.40
N ARG A 58 -13.08 23.95 4.09
CA ARG A 58 -12.10 24.74 3.33
C ARG A 58 -12.06 26.21 3.72
N LYS A 59 -13.19 26.78 4.11
CA LYS A 59 -13.31 28.18 4.53
C LYS A 59 -12.84 28.37 5.97
N GLU A 60 -13.12 27.41 6.84
CA GLU A 60 -12.85 27.48 8.28
C GLU A 60 -11.48 26.88 8.67
N SER A 61 -10.88 26.07 7.79
CA SER A 61 -9.58 25.46 8.07
C SER A 61 -8.46 26.49 8.10
N ASN A 62 -7.88 26.70 9.28
CA ASN A 62 -6.61 27.41 9.42
C ASN A 62 -5.51 26.57 8.77
N LYS A 63 -4.90 27.10 7.71
CA LYS A 63 -3.74 26.44 7.11
C LYS A 63 -2.57 26.57 8.08
N PRO A 64 -2.08 25.48 8.68
CA PRO A 64 -0.90 25.56 9.53
C PRO A 64 0.27 26.11 8.71
N LYS A 65 1.14 26.89 9.36
CA LYS A 65 2.38 27.34 8.71
C LYS A 65 3.21 26.11 8.36
N PRO A 66 3.76 26.04 7.15
CA PRO A 66 4.66 24.95 6.80
C PRO A 66 5.80 24.86 7.81
N MET A 67 5.92 23.72 8.50
CA MET A 67 7.06 23.43 9.35
C MET A 67 8.00 22.48 8.60
N SER A 68 9.27 22.82 8.59
CA SER A 68 10.35 21.96 8.09
C SER A 68 11.06 21.34 9.29
N PHE A 69 11.26 20.03 9.25
CA PHE A 69 12.02 19.30 10.26
C PHE A 69 13.41 18.98 9.72
N PRO A 70 14.44 18.93 10.60
CA PRO A 70 15.75 18.46 10.17
C PRO A 70 15.64 16.98 9.73
N VAL A 71 16.18 16.70 8.56
CA VAL A 71 16.20 15.34 8.00
C VAL A 71 17.52 14.67 8.41
N VAL A 72 17.42 13.53 9.07
CA VAL A 72 18.59 12.70 9.38
C VAL A 72 19.06 12.04 8.07
N LYS A 73 20.35 12.09 7.80
CA LYS A 73 20.94 11.45 6.62
C LYS A 73 20.93 9.94 6.83
N ASN A 74 20.12 9.23 6.06
CA ASN A 74 20.10 7.78 6.02
C ASN A 74 21.33 7.21 5.30
N ASN A 75 21.61 5.93 5.51
CA ASN A 75 22.66 5.18 4.81
C ASN A 75 22.02 4.19 3.81
N PRO A 76 21.83 4.59 2.53
CA PRO A 76 21.20 3.74 1.53
C PRO A 76 21.95 2.44 1.26
N SER A 77 23.29 2.45 1.35
CA SER A 77 24.09 1.25 1.14
C SER A 77 23.82 0.20 2.22
N TYR A 78 23.74 0.63 3.48
CA TYR A 78 23.36 -0.24 4.58
C TYR A 78 21.92 -0.81 4.37
N LEU A 79 20.95 0.04 4.05
CA LEU A 79 19.57 -0.42 3.85
C LEU A 79 19.44 -1.41 2.69
N LYS A 80 20.23 -1.23 1.63
CA LYS A 80 20.24 -2.14 0.47
C LYS A 80 20.92 -3.49 0.77
N SER A 81 21.89 -3.52 1.66
CA SER A 81 22.62 -4.74 2.03
C SER A 81 22.05 -5.45 3.26
N ASN A 82 21.12 -4.82 3.99
CA ASN A 82 20.54 -5.40 5.19
C ASN A 82 19.61 -6.56 4.83
N ASN A 83 19.97 -7.76 5.26
CA ASN A 83 19.20 -8.99 5.07
C ASN A 83 18.96 -9.77 6.37
N SER A 84 19.42 -9.26 7.50
CA SER A 84 19.38 -9.97 8.80
C SER A 84 18.89 -9.10 9.95
N GLU A 85 19.14 -7.79 9.92
CA GLU A 85 18.76 -6.90 11.01
C GLU A 85 17.32 -6.41 10.86
N LYS A 86 16.61 -6.32 11.99
CA LYS A 86 15.25 -5.77 12.05
C LYS A 86 15.35 -4.26 12.17
N THR A 87 14.93 -3.54 11.14
CA THR A 87 14.97 -2.08 11.11
C THR A 87 13.64 -1.46 10.68
N ILE A 88 13.37 -0.26 11.19
CA ILE A 88 12.26 0.58 10.78
C ILE A 88 12.84 1.95 10.44
N THR A 89 12.74 2.35 9.18
CA THR A 89 13.18 3.65 8.69
C THR A 89 11.98 4.50 8.31
N TRP A 90 11.78 5.61 8.99
CA TRP A 90 10.76 6.57 8.61
C TRP A 90 11.21 7.37 7.39
N VAL A 91 10.50 7.23 6.29
CA VAL A 91 10.78 7.93 5.03
C VAL A 91 10.07 9.29 5.00
N GLY A 92 8.89 9.36 5.61
CA GLY A 92 8.11 10.59 5.72
C GLY A 92 6.61 10.35 5.57
N HIS A 93 5.79 11.19 6.19
CA HIS A 93 4.35 11.01 6.31
C HIS A 93 4.03 9.62 6.88
N SER A 94 3.24 8.81 6.20
CA SER A 94 2.91 7.43 6.59
C SER A 94 3.83 6.38 5.94
N THR A 95 4.88 6.82 5.23
CA THR A 95 5.81 5.94 4.55
C THR A 95 6.92 5.46 5.48
N PHE A 96 6.96 4.15 5.73
CA PHE A 96 8.02 3.47 6.47
C PHE A 96 8.62 2.36 5.61
N LEU A 97 9.94 2.24 5.64
CA LEU A 97 10.66 1.05 5.19
C LEU A 97 10.90 0.16 6.41
N ILE A 98 10.30 -1.01 6.42
CA ILE A 98 10.44 -2.04 7.45
C ILE A 98 11.24 -3.18 6.85
N GLN A 99 12.36 -3.54 7.46
CA GLN A 99 13.18 -4.67 7.06
C GLN A 99 13.18 -5.70 8.17
N ILE A 100 12.80 -6.92 7.87
CA ILE A 100 12.72 -8.01 8.85
C ILE A 100 13.01 -9.35 8.16
N ASP A 101 13.99 -10.08 8.69
CA ASP A 101 14.35 -11.42 8.23
C ASP A 101 14.54 -11.52 6.69
N GLY A 102 15.19 -10.50 6.11
CA GLY A 102 15.45 -10.41 4.67
C GLY A 102 14.27 -9.90 3.82
N VAL A 103 13.12 -9.60 4.42
CA VAL A 103 11.94 -9.06 3.74
C VAL A 103 11.89 -7.54 3.90
N ASN A 104 11.69 -6.81 2.82
CA ASN A 104 11.56 -5.36 2.78
C ASN A 104 10.11 -4.96 2.53
N ILE A 105 9.49 -4.32 3.50
CA ILE A 105 8.09 -3.88 3.45
C ILE A 105 8.06 -2.36 3.38
N LEU A 106 7.29 -1.82 2.45
CA LEU A 106 7.08 -0.37 2.33
C LEU A 106 5.61 -0.03 2.59
N THR A 107 5.35 0.83 3.59
CA THR A 107 3.99 1.25 3.91
C THR A 107 3.63 2.56 3.21
N ASP A 108 2.41 2.68 2.73
CA ASP A 108 1.81 3.92 2.17
C ASP A 108 2.83 4.77 1.38
N PRO A 109 3.47 4.26 0.32
CA PRO A 109 4.58 4.92 -0.32
C PRO A 109 4.14 6.20 -1.04
N HIS A 110 4.56 7.34 -0.50
CA HIS A 110 4.30 8.66 -1.05
C HIS A 110 5.62 9.43 -1.22
N PHE A 111 6.14 9.46 -2.44
CA PHE A 111 7.37 10.16 -2.81
C PHE A 111 7.12 11.39 -3.68
N SER A 112 5.90 11.55 -4.20
CA SER A 112 5.51 12.70 -4.99
C SER A 112 5.58 14.00 -4.19
N LYS A 113 5.80 15.11 -4.91
CA LYS A 113 5.81 16.45 -4.31
C LYS A 113 4.44 16.86 -3.78
N ARG A 114 3.36 16.31 -4.32
CA ARG A 114 1.97 16.65 -3.97
C ARG A 114 1.13 15.40 -3.75
N ALA A 115 0.28 15.44 -2.75
CA ALA A 115 -0.77 14.46 -2.50
C ALA A 115 -1.99 14.79 -3.39
N SER A 116 -1.88 14.47 -4.68
CA SER A 116 -2.90 14.82 -5.68
C SER A 116 -2.72 14.01 -6.96
N PRO A 117 -3.80 13.73 -7.70
CA PRO A 117 -3.70 13.15 -9.03
C PRO A 117 -3.07 14.11 -10.05
N LEU A 118 -3.03 15.41 -9.73
CA LEU A 118 -2.46 16.46 -10.57
C LEU A 118 -1.15 16.98 -9.97
N SER A 119 -0.08 16.97 -10.75
CA SER A 119 1.26 17.36 -10.28
C SER A 119 1.39 18.85 -9.92
N PHE A 120 0.52 19.70 -10.43
CA PHE A 120 0.53 21.15 -10.24
C PHE A 120 -0.45 21.65 -9.18
N MET A 121 -1.40 20.84 -8.71
CA MET A 121 -2.45 21.24 -7.78
C MET A 121 -2.54 20.27 -6.60
N GLY A 122 -3.09 20.73 -5.47
CA GLY A 122 -3.27 19.94 -4.24
C GLY A 122 -2.18 20.19 -3.19
N PRO A 123 -2.31 19.57 -2.01
CA PRO A 123 -1.38 19.74 -0.90
C PRO A 123 0.05 19.38 -1.30
N SER A 124 1.00 20.27 -0.99
CA SER A 124 2.42 20.01 -1.26
C SER A 124 3.13 19.51 -0.01
N ARG A 125 4.10 18.64 -0.22
CA ARG A 125 5.01 18.20 0.82
C ARG A 125 5.85 19.38 1.31
N THR A 126 6.02 19.51 2.61
CA THR A 126 6.84 20.56 3.26
C THR A 126 8.24 20.06 3.59
N THR A 127 8.37 18.79 3.94
CA THR A 127 9.65 18.15 4.23
C THR A 127 9.94 17.11 3.15
N PRO A 128 11.14 17.07 2.54
CA PRO A 128 11.48 16.04 1.56
C PRO A 128 11.44 14.64 2.18
N PRO A 129 11.28 13.58 1.38
CA PRO A 129 11.43 12.21 1.88
C PRO A 129 12.83 11.98 2.44
N GLY A 130 12.94 11.20 3.50
CA GLY A 130 14.22 10.84 4.11
C GLY A 130 15.07 9.88 3.27
N LEU A 131 14.50 9.31 2.22
CA LEU A 131 15.14 8.48 1.19
C LEU A 131 14.56 8.85 -0.17
N ASN A 132 15.36 8.72 -1.24
CA ASN A 132 14.84 8.73 -2.60
C ASN A 132 14.37 7.33 -3.00
N ILE A 133 13.56 7.23 -4.04
CA ILE A 133 13.12 5.92 -4.56
C ILE A 133 14.32 5.06 -4.98
N ASP A 134 15.36 5.67 -5.57
CA ASP A 134 16.57 4.97 -6.00
C ASP A 134 17.43 4.45 -4.84
N ASP A 135 17.27 5.03 -3.66
CA ASP A 135 17.97 4.64 -2.43
C ASP A 135 17.32 3.42 -1.74
N LEU A 136 16.07 3.09 -2.08
CA LEU A 136 15.37 1.95 -1.51
C LEU A 136 16.03 0.62 -1.91
N PRO A 137 16.01 -0.41 -1.04
CA PRO A 137 16.31 -1.80 -1.43
C PRO A 137 15.25 -2.33 -2.43
N PHE A 138 15.36 -3.60 -2.82
CA PHE A 138 14.23 -4.30 -3.45
C PHE A 138 13.07 -4.36 -2.45
N ILE A 139 11.86 -4.01 -2.86
CA ILE A 139 10.67 -4.03 -2.01
C ILE A 139 9.87 -5.30 -2.31
N ASP A 140 9.73 -6.15 -1.32
CA ASP A 140 9.01 -7.43 -1.43
C ASP A 140 7.51 -7.24 -1.26
N LEU A 141 7.11 -6.29 -0.39
CA LEU A 141 5.70 -6.05 -0.08
C LEU A 141 5.43 -4.56 0.07
N VAL A 142 4.36 -4.09 -0.57
CA VAL A 142 3.81 -2.74 -0.37
C VAL A 142 2.47 -2.86 0.35
N LEU A 143 2.33 -2.18 1.49
CA LEU A 143 1.08 -2.12 2.25
C LEU A 143 0.45 -0.73 2.07
N ILE A 144 -0.80 -0.70 1.61
CA ILE A 144 -1.59 0.52 1.45
C ILE A 144 -2.73 0.50 2.45
N SER A 145 -2.79 1.51 3.32
CA SER A 145 -3.83 1.61 4.35
C SER A 145 -5.18 2.00 3.76
N HIS A 146 -5.20 2.96 2.84
CA HIS A 146 -6.39 3.42 2.15
C HIS A 146 -6.04 4.22 0.88
N ASN A 147 -7.04 4.64 0.12
CA ASN A 147 -6.87 5.20 -1.22
C ASN A 147 -6.77 6.74 -1.30
N HIS A 148 -6.48 7.45 -0.20
CA HIS A 148 -6.13 8.87 -0.30
C HIS A 148 -4.79 9.05 -1.00
N TYR A 149 -4.61 10.19 -1.68
CA TYR A 149 -3.44 10.44 -2.54
C TYR A 149 -2.11 10.59 -1.79
N ASP A 150 -2.14 10.81 -0.48
CA ASP A 150 -0.98 10.84 0.41
C ASP A 150 -0.61 9.45 0.98
N HIS A 151 -1.42 8.42 0.69
CA HIS A 151 -1.19 7.01 1.05
C HIS A 151 -1.06 6.13 -0.20
N LEU A 152 -1.95 6.29 -1.19
CA LEU A 152 -1.88 5.63 -2.48
C LEU A 152 -1.42 6.62 -3.55
N ASP A 153 -0.12 6.80 -3.65
CA ASP A 153 0.52 7.62 -4.69
C ASP A 153 0.79 6.78 -5.94
N ALA A 154 -0.12 6.84 -6.89
CA ALA A 154 -0.05 6.06 -8.12
C ALA A 154 1.23 6.33 -8.94
N GLN A 155 1.81 7.54 -8.85
CA GLN A 155 3.07 7.86 -9.52
C GLN A 155 4.25 7.14 -8.84
N THR A 156 4.28 7.14 -7.52
CA THR A 156 5.27 6.39 -6.74
C THR A 156 5.19 4.89 -7.03
N ILE A 157 3.99 4.30 -7.06
CA ILE A 157 3.82 2.88 -7.40
C ILE A 157 4.39 2.57 -8.79
N LYS A 158 4.07 3.38 -9.80
CA LYS A 158 4.62 3.19 -11.16
C LYS A 158 6.15 3.27 -11.18
N LEU A 159 6.75 4.19 -10.43
CA LEU A 159 8.21 4.31 -10.33
C LEU A 159 8.85 3.11 -9.64
N LEU A 160 8.23 2.59 -8.57
CA LEU A 160 8.69 1.38 -7.89
C LEU A 160 8.65 0.16 -8.80
N LEU A 161 7.53 -0.07 -9.49
CA LEU A 161 7.39 -1.17 -10.46
C LEU A 161 8.45 -1.09 -11.56
N LYS A 162 8.66 0.12 -12.12
CA LYS A 162 9.70 0.35 -13.14
C LYS A 162 11.10 0.07 -12.59
N LYS A 163 11.42 0.56 -11.39
CA LYS A 163 12.72 0.34 -10.75
C LYS A 163 13.01 -1.13 -10.53
N GLN A 164 12.00 -1.91 -10.12
CA GLN A 164 12.12 -3.33 -9.82
C GLN A 164 11.89 -4.24 -11.04
N ASN A 165 11.66 -3.63 -12.22
CA ASN A 165 11.36 -4.36 -13.46
C ASN A 165 10.16 -5.30 -13.35
N ILE A 166 9.14 -4.90 -12.60
CA ILE A 166 7.89 -5.64 -12.39
C ILE A 166 6.85 -5.14 -13.38
N ASN A 167 6.40 -6.00 -14.29
CA ASN A 167 5.39 -5.65 -15.30
C ASN A 167 3.95 -5.76 -14.76
N GLN A 168 3.71 -6.70 -13.86
CA GLN A 168 2.40 -6.92 -13.24
C GLN A 168 2.57 -7.21 -11.75
N PRO A 169 2.11 -6.31 -10.86
CA PRO A 169 2.11 -6.59 -9.44
C PRO A 169 1.01 -7.61 -9.09
N THR A 170 1.29 -8.43 -8.08
CA THR A 170 0.27 -9.30 -7.47
C THR A 170 -0.34 -8.55 -6.28
N PHE A 171 -1.66 -8.51 -6.22
CA PHE A 171 -2.45 -7.88 -5.16
C PHE A 171 -3.12 -8.94 -4.30
#